data_456a0e51d9e3d380b0d3572530112b2e
#
_entry.id   456a0e51d9e3d380b0d3572530112b2e
#
_cell.length_a   1.000
_cell.length_b   1.000
_cell.length_c   1.000
_cell.angle_alpha   90.00
_cell.angle_beta   90.00
_cell.angle_gamma   90.00
#
_symmetry.space_group_name_H-M   'P 1'
#
loop_
_entity.id
_entity.type
_entity.pdbx_description
1 polymer ?
#
loop_
_entity_poly.entity_id
_entity_poly.type
_entity_poly.pdbx_seq_one_letter_code
_entity_poly.pdbx_strand_id
1 'polypeptide(L)'
;MSFTFDSLKQAIQDYTENTETTFVNNLPIFIRTAEERILKNVQLNLFMRNQQGTMTSGNKFLGAPSDFLAPFSLTLTSNSEKEFLEFKDLSYIESFHPDDTATGKPRYYAQFDVGNFILAPTPNANYGVEVQYLFRPASLTSGAGTGTTWLSENAELTLLYGTLVEAYTFMKGEPDIMANYDKRFQEAVMGLKMLGEAKETTQEYRVGKVIRDKQ
;
A
#
# COMPACT_ATOMS: atom_id res chain seq x y z
N MET A 1 -20.57 7.98 -5.50
CA MET A 1 -20.74 6.66 -6.17
C MET A 1 -19.34 6.17 -6.47
N SER A 2 -19.01 4.94 -6.13
CA SER A 2 -17.68 4.37 -6.41
C SER A 2 -17.64 3.81 -7.84
N PHE A 3 -16.54 4.05 -8.56
CA PHE A 3 -16.35 3.40 -9.84
C PHE A 3 -16.01 1.91 -9.68
N THR A 4 -16.73 1.07 -10.43
CA THR A 4 -16.25 -0.26 -10.77
C THR A 4 -15.43 -0.19 -12.06
N PHE A 5 -14.71 -1.25 -12.41
CA PHE A 5 -13.97 -1.28 -13.67
C PHE A 5 -14.90 -1.05 -14.88
N ASP A 6 -16.06 -1.71 -14.89
CA ASP A 6 -17.02 -1.59 -16.00
C ASP A 6 -17.63 -0.19 -16.07
N SER A 7 -18.00 0.42 -14.94
CA SER A 7 -18.56 1.77 -14.92
C SER A 7 -17.53 2.85 -15.30
N LEU A 8 -16.26 2.70 -14.89
CA LEU A 8 -15.19 3.61 -15.30
C LEU A 8 -14.89 3.46 -16.79
N LYS A 9 -14.83 2.23 -17.29
CA LYS A 9 -14.68 1.94 -18.71
C LYS A 9 -15.77 2.61 -19.54
N GLN A 10 -17.03 2.49 -19.12
CA GLN A 10 -18.15 3.14 -19.80
C GLN A 10 -18.03 4.66 -19.75
N ALA A 11 -17.73 5.23 -18.58
CA ALA A 11 -17.55 6.66 -18.44
C ALA A 11 -16.46 7.22 -19.38
N ILE A 12 -15.31 6.51 -19.51
CA ILE A 12 -14.25 6.94 -20.41
C ILE A 12 -14.70 6.91 -21.88
N GLN A 13 -15.44 5.86 -22.28
CA GLN A 13 -15.99 5.76 -23.63
C GLN A 13 -16.99 6.92 -23.92
N ASP A 14 -17.84 7.26 -22.95
CA ASP A 14 -18.80 8.36 -23.08
C ASP A 14 -18.09 9.73 -23.16
N TYR A 15 -17.04 9.95 -22.35
CA TYR A 15 -16.26 11.21 -22.40
C TYR A 15 -15.42 11.36 -23.69
N THR A 16 -14.99 10.27 -24.27
CA THR A 16 -14.16 10.28 -25.48
C THR A 16 -14.96 10.06 -26.75
N GLU A 17 -16.26 9.73 -26.62
CA GLU A 17 -17.14 9.33 -27.75
C GLU A 17 -16.50 8.26 -28.64
N ASN A 18 -15.69 7.36 -28.04
CA ASN A 18 -14.91 6.38 -28.78
C ASN A 18 -15.24 4.95 -28.30
N THR A 19 -15.76 4.17 -29.22
CA THR A 19 -16.12 2.75 -29.02
C THR A 19 -15.32 1.78 -29.89
N GLU A 20 -14.23 2.27 -30.55
CA GLU A 20 -13.39 1.42 -31.36
C GLU A 20 -12.79 0.29 -30.55
N THR A 21 -12.75 -0.91 -31.11
CA THR A 21 -12.27 -2.11 -30.45
C THR A 21 -10.83 -1.96 -29.94
N THR A 22 -9.96 -1.33 -30.71
CA THR A 22 -8.57 -1.06 -30.32
C THR A 22 -8.47 -0.15 -29.10
N PHE A 23 -9.27 0.91 -29.05
CA PHE A 23 -9.36 1.82 -27.92
C PHE A 23 -9.87 1.08 -26.67
N VAL A 24 -11.00 0.40 -26.80
CA VAL A 24 -11.65 -0.33 -25.71
C VAL A 24 -10.74 -1.40 -25.09
N ASN A 25 -9.97 -2.11 -25.91
CA ASN A 25 -9.02 -3.13 -25.44
C ASN A 25 -7.82 -2.53 -24.70
N ASN A 26 -7.50 -1.27 -24.91
CA ASN A 26 -6.41 -0.58 -24.21
C ASN A 26 -6.86 0.14 -22.93
N LEU A 27 -8.15 0.30 -22.66
CA LEU A 27 -8.67 0.93 -21.44
C LEU A 27 -8.08 0.37 -20.15
N PRO A 28 -7.87 -0.95 -19.98
CA PRO A 28 -7.20 -1.49 -18.80
C PRO A 28 -5.77 -0.96 -18.60
N ILE A 29 -5.06 -0.68 -19.69
CA ILE A 29 -3.69 -0.13 -19.63
C ILE A 29 -3.76 1.33 -19.17
N PHE A 30 -4.67 2.14 -19.71
CA PHE A 30 -4.83 3.55 -19.31
C PHE A 30 -5.19 3.67 -17.83
N ILE A 31 -6.10 2.82 -17.34
CA ILE A 31 -6.48 2.78 -15.92
C ILE A 31 -5.27 2.46 -15.04
N ARG A 32 -4.49 1.39 -15.36
CA ARG A 32 -3.28 1.04 -14.60
C ARG A 32 -2.24 2.15 -14.58
N THR A 33 -2.03 2.80 -15.73
CA THR A 33 -1.07 3.92 -15.83
C THR A 33 -1.51 5.08 -14.95
N ALA A 34 -2.80 5.41 -14.96
CA ALA A 34 -3.37 6.44 -14.10
C ALA A 34 -3.22 6.07 -12.61
N GLU A 35 -3.53 4.84 -12.21
CA GLU A 35 -3.33 4.34 -10.85
C GLU A 35 -1.87 4.45 -10.41
N GLU A 36 -0.91 4.06 -11.25
CA GLU A 36 0.52 4.20 -10.94
C GLU A 36 0.95 5.67 -10.78
N ARG A 37 0.45 6.57 -11.63
CA ARG A 37 0.71 8.01 -11.49
C ARG A 37 0.16 8.56 -10.17
N ILE A 38 -1.03 8.15 -9.78
CA ILE A 38 -1.64 8.53 -8.50
C ILE A 38 -0.80 8.02 -7.34
N LEU A 39 -0.49 6.72 -7.31
CA LEU A 39 0.26 6.08 -6.22
C LEU A 39 1.68 6.64 -6.07
N LYS A 40 2.33 7.09 -7.13
CA LYS A 40 3.64 7.77 -7.07
C LYS A 40 3.56 9.17 -6.48
N ASN A 41 2.40 9.80 -6.54
CA ASN A 41 2.19 11.19 -6.12
C ASN A 41 1.55 11.32 -4.73
N VAL A 42 0.97 10.24 -4.20
CA VAL A 42 0.22 10.24 -2.93
C VAL A 42 1.06 9.58 -1.85
N GLN A 43 0.97 10.11 -0.62
CA GLN A 43 1.65 9.51 0.52
C GLN A 43 1.10 8.13 0.84
N LEU A 44 2.01 7.17 1.02
CA LEU A 44 1.70 5.76 1.27
C LEU A 44 0.98 5.50 2.60
N ASN A 45 1.00 6.45 3.53
CA ASN A 45 0.34 6.32 4.84
C ASN A 45 -1.18 6.09 4.77
N LEU A 46 -1.80 6.39 3.64
CA LEU A 46 -3.20 6.04 3.38
C LEU A 46 -3.41 4.52 3.19
N PHE A 47 -2.35 3.79 2.86
CA PHE A 47 -2.39 2.37 2.51
C PHE A 47 -1.74 1.51 3.59
N MET A 48 -2.21 1.65 4.83
CA MET A 48 -1.78 0.80 5.96
C MET A 48 -2.74 -0.38 6.13
N ARG A 49 -2.15 -1.55 6.35
CA ARG A 49 -2.88 -2.80 6.62
C ARG A 49 -2.24 -3.52 7.80
N ASN A 50 -3.06 -4.30 8.48
CA ASN A 50 -2.63 -5.16 9.56
C ASN A 50 -2.92 -6.61 9.19
N GLN A 51 -1.95 -7.49 9.41
CA GLN A 51 -2.11 -8.93 9.21
C GLN A 51 -1.52 -9.70 10.38
N GLN A 52 -2.25 -10.74 10.78
CA GLN A 52 -1.80 -11.67 11.82
C GLN A 52 -1.19 -12.92 11.18
N GLY A 53 -0.22 -13.50 11.87
CA GLY A 53 0.47 -14.72 11.46
C GLY A 53 1.09 -15.43 12.64
N THR A 54 1.98 -16.38 12.37
CA THR A 54 2.67 -17.15 13.41
C THR A 54 4.15 -17.30 13.03
N MET A 55 5.04 -17.04 13.98
CA MET A 55 6.45 -17.43 13.91
C MET A 55 6.56 -18.89 14.30
N THR A 56 7.34 -19.66 13.55
CA THR A 56 7.59 -21.07 13.82
C THR A 56 8.88 -21.24 14.62
N SER A 57 8.85 -22.06 15.67
CA SER A 57 10.03 -22.40 16.45
C SER A 57 11.17 -22.95 15.57
N GLY A 58 12.38 -22.47 15.78
CA GLY A 58 13.56 -22.87 15.01
C GLY A 58 13.68 -22.26 13.62
N ASN A 59 12.71 -21.44 13.18
CA ASN A 59 12.77 -20.75 11.89
C ASN A 59 13.01 -19.26 12.10
N LYS A 60 14.16 -18.76 11.66
CA LYS A 60 14.50 -17.34 11.74
C LYS A 60 13.81 -16.47 10.67
N PHE A 61 13.18 -17.07 9.66
CA PHE A 61 12.50 -16.36 8.60
C PHE A 61 11.01 -16.30 8.85
N LEU A 62 10.43 -15.10 8.61
CA LEU A 62 9.00 -14.84 8.65
C LEU A 62 8.56 -14.29 7.30
N GLY A 63 7.63 -14.97 6.64
CA GLY A 63 7.09 -14.53 5.36
C GLY A 63 6.32 -13.22 5.49
N ALA A 64 6.58 -12.28 4.58
CA ALA A 64 5.79 -11.06 4.44
C ALA A 64 4.48 -11.32 3.69
N PRO A 65 3.43 -10.50 3.90
CA PRO A 65 2.21 -10.55 3.09
C PRO A 65 2.49 -10.36 1.60
N SER A 66 1.66 -10.95 0.73
CA SER A 66 1.86 -10.88 -0.74
C SER A 66 1.72 -9.47 -1.33
N ASP A 67 1.02 -8.57 -0.65
CA ASP A 67 0.81 -7.17 -1.02
C ASP A 67 1.72 -6.21 -0.23
N PHE A 68 2.71 -6.76 0.48
CA PHE A 68 3.67 -6.02 1.30
C PHE A 68 4.52 -5.06 0.45
N LEU A 69 4.65 -3.81 0.93
CA LEU A 69 5.50 -2.80 0.33
C LEU A 69 6.62 -2.36 1.30
N ALA A 70 6.25 -2.01 2.54
CA ALA A 70 7.21 -1.59 3.57
C ALA A 70 6.66 -1.88 4.97
N PRO A 71 7.52 -2.27 5.94
CA PRO A 71 7.10 -2.51 7.31
C PRO A 71 6.83 -1.20 8.03
N PHE A 72 5.79 -1.17 8.86
CA PHE A 72 5.56 -0.10 9.82
C PHE A 72 5.91 -0.57 11.24
N SER A 73 5.34 -1.69 11.66
CA SER A 73 5.68 -2.32 12.93
C SER A 73 5.44 -3.83 12.89
N LEU A 74 6.21 -4.56 13.68
CA LEU A 74 6.03 -5.99 13.91
C LEU A 74 5.90 -6.22 15.41
N THR A 75 4.82 -6.89 15.82
CA THR A 75 4.58 -7.27 17.21
C THR A 75 4.58 -8.77 17.36
N LEU A 76 5.07 -9.23 18.51
CA LEU A 76 5.02 -10.60 18.94
C LEU A 76 4.05 -10.73 20.11
N THR A 77 3.23 -11.77 20.12
CA THR A 77 2.34 -12.09 21.23
C THR A 77 2.88 -13.30 21.99
N SER A 78 3.19 -13.12 23.28
CA SER A 78 3.62 -14.16 24.18
C SER A 78 2.85 -14.03 25.50
N ASN A 79 2.25 -15.12 25.98
CA ASN A 79 1.47 -15.14 27.23
C ASN A 79 0.35 -14.07 27.29
N SER A 80 -0.30 -13.83 26.15
CA SER A 80 -1.35 -12.79 25.98
C SER A 80 -0.83 -11.34 26.05
N GLU A 81 0.47 -11.13 26.13
CA GLU A 81 1.10 -9.80 26.08
C GLU A 81 1.68 -9.55 24.68
N LYS A 82 1.47 -8.33 24.17
CA LYS A 82 2.05 -7.87 22.91
C LYS A 82 3.34 -7.12 23.16
N GLU A 83 4.40 -7.50 22.46
CA GLU A 83 5.69 -6.84 22.50
C GLU A 83 6.07 -6.39 21.09
N PHE A 84 6.53 -5.15 20.95
CA PHE A 84 7.05 -4.65 19.68
C PHE A 84 8.48 -5.15 19.47
N LEU A 85 8.75 -5.67 18.25
CA LEU A 85 10.10 -5.95 17.82
C LEU A 85 10.73 -4.68 17.27
N GLU A 86 12.03 -4.51 17.52
CA GLU A 86 12.77 -3.38 16.95
C GLU A 86 13.24 -3.69 15.53
N PHE A 87 12.96 -2.78 14.61
CA PHE A 87 13.49 -2.86 13.25
C PHE A 87 14.98 -2.50 13.26
N LYS A 88 15.81 -3.35 12.71
CA LYS A 88 17.26 -3.16 12.59
C LYS A 88 17.72 -3.40 11.16
N ASP A 89 18.92 -2.97 10.85
CA ASP A 89 19.58 -3.34 9.60
C ASP A 89 19.99 -4.81 9.61
N LEU A 90 20.03 -5.45 8.44
CA LEU A 90 20.44 -6.85 8.31
C LEU A 90 21.85 -7.09 8.85
N SER A 91 22.77 -6.17 8.58
CA SER A 91 24.15 -6.25 9.07
C SER A 91 24.24 -6.22 10.59
N TYR A 92 23.35 -5.49 11.26
CA TYR A 92 23.25 -5.50 12.72
C TYR A 92 22.85 -6.89 13.22
N ILE A 93 21.83 -7.51 12.64
CA ILE A 93 21.35 -8.83 13.04
C ILE A 93 22.46 -9.87 12.88
N GLU A 94 23.12 -9.91 11.74
CA GLU A 94 24.21 -10.85 11.45
C GLU A 94 25.44 -10.63 12.34
N SER A 95 25.74 -9.40 12.73
CA SER A 95 26.88 -9.09 13.60
C SER A 95 26.61 -9.44 15.07
N PHE A 96 25.39 -9.20 15.57
CA PHE A 96 25.05 -9.44 16.98
C PHE A 96 24.48 -10.83 17.25
N HIS A 97 23.97 -11.51 16.23
CA HIS A 97 23.43 -12.86 16.29
C HIS A 97 24.04 -13.75 15.20
N PRO A 98 25.37 -13.94 15.19
CA PRO A 98 26.06 -14.70 14.15
C PRO A 98 25.80 -16.22 14.23
N ASP A 99 25.30 -16.72 15.37
CA ASP A 99 24.96 -18.12 15.57
C ASP A 99 23.46 -18.36 15.30
N ASP A 100 23.18 -18.91 14.14
CA ASP A 100 21.82 -19.25 13.70
C ASP A 100 21.16 -20.34 14.57
N THR A 101 21.95 -21.10 15.35
CA THR A 101 21.45 -22.15 16.22
C THR A 101 21.02 -21.64 17.60
N ALA A 102 21.44 -20.42 17.95
CA ALA A 102 21.04 -19.79 19.19
C ALA A 102 19.55 -19.35 19.11
N THR A 103 18.72 -20.06 19.86
CA THR A 103 17.28 -19.80 19.91
C THR A 103 16.88 -18.97 21.12
N GLY A 104 15.89 -18.13 20.96
CA GLY A 104 15.34 -17.30 22.03
C GLY A 104 14.04 -16.63 21.63
N LYS A 105 13.50 -15.79 22.52
CA LYS A 105 12.37 -14.94 22.17
C LYS A 105 12.86 -13.81 21.26
N PRO A 106 12.32 -13.67 20.03
CA PRO A 106 12.72 -12.61 19.11
C PRO A 106 12.52 -11.21 19.70
N ARG A 107 13.49 -10.33 19.46
CA ARG A 107 13.46 -8.91 19.87
C ARG A 107 13.70 -7.97 18.70
N TYR A 108 14.41 -8.44 17.68
CA TYR A 108 14.79 -7.66 16.52
C TYR A 108 14.28 -8.33 15.25
N TYR A 109 14.03 -7.50 14.25
CA TYR A 109 13.74 -7.97 12.89
C TYR A 109 14.37 -7.06 11.86
N ALA A 110 14.70 -7.61 10.69
CA ALA A 110 15.11 -6.86 9.52
C ALA A 110 14.36 -7.38 8.28
N GLN A 111 14.34 -6.59 7.24
CA GLN A 111 13.90 -7.06 5.93
C GLN A 111 15.06 -7.84 5.29
N PHE A 112 14.85 -9.13 5.06
CA PHE A 112 15.85 -10.00 4.45
C PHE A 112 15.79 -9.91 2.92
N ASP A 113 14.60 -10.03 2.37
CA ASP A 113 14.28 -9.85 0.96
C ASP A 113 12.88 -9.23 0.78
N VAL A 114 12.37 -9.18 -0.47
CA VAL A 114 11.07 -8.60 -0.78
C VAL A 114 9.91 -9.35 -0.10
N GLY A 115 10.08 -10.65 0.15
CA GLY A 115 9.03 -11.52 0.66
C GLY A 115 9.26 -12.03 2.08
N ASN A 116 10.40 -11.71 2.74
CA ASN A 116 10.74 -12.28 4.03
C ASN A 116 11.41 -11.29 4.98
N PHE A 117 11.06 -11.41 6.25
CA PHE A 117 11.79 -10.82 7.36
C PHE A 117 12.73 -11.84 7.97
N ILE A 118 13.83 -11.39 8.55
CA ILE A 118 14.71 -12.16 9.42
C ILE A 118 14.48 -11.71 10.86
N LEU A 119 14.45 -12.67 11.78
CA LEU A 119 14.18 -12.47 13.20
C LEU A 119 15.44 -12.79 14.01
N ALA A 120 15.67 -12.06 15.08
CA ALA A 120 16.77 -12.30 15.98
C ALA A 120 16.39 -12.09 17.45
N PRO A 121 16.79 -13.01 18.34
CA PRO A 121 17.30 -14.37 18.05
C PRO A 121 16.28 -15.25 17.32
N THR A 122 16.72 -16.41 16.80
CA THR A 122 15.84 -17.42 16.20
C THR A 122 14.75 -17.84 17.20
N PRO A 123 13.46 -17.89 16.81
CA PRO A 123 12.37 -18.22 17.72
C PRO A 123 12.56 -19.58 18.41
N ASN A 124 12.46 -19.62 19.75
CA ASN A 124 12.52 -20.86 20.55
C ASN A 124 11.14 -21.52 20.77
N ALA A 125 10.07 -20.85 20.34
CA ALA A 125 8.70 -21.36 20.40
C ALA A 125 7.87 -20.78 19.25
N ASN A 126 6.66 -21.28 19.09
CA ASN A 126 5.70 -20.66 18.17
C ASN A 126 5.09 -19.43 18.85
N TYR A 127 5.19 -18.28 18.19
CA TYR A 127 4.63 -17.02 18.67
C TYR A 127 3.61 -16.46 17.69
N GLY A 128 2.48 -15.95 18.21
CA GLY A 128 1.59 -15.13 17.40
C GLY A 128 2.29 -13.84 16.99
N VAL A 129 2.09 -13.41 15.75
CA VAL A 129 2.64 -12.14 15.25
C VAL A 129 1.57 -11.30 14.62
N GLU A 130 1.79 -10.00 14.64
CA GLU A 130 0.95 -9.03 13.98
C GLU A 130 1.86 -8.02 13.29
N VAL A 131 1.76 -7.94 11.96
CA VAL A 131 2.51 -6.98 11.16
C VAL A 131 1.60 -5.86 10.71
N GLN A 132 1.98 -4.63 11.01
CA GLN A 132 1.44 -3.43 10.36
C GLN A 132 2.39 -3.02 9.25
N TYR A 133 1.85 -2.81 8.07
CA TYR A 133 2.65 -2.55 6.89
C TYR A 133 1.92 -1.67 5.90
N LEU A 134 2.70 -1.03 5.05
CA LEU A 134 2.21 -0.34 3.87
C LEU A 134 2.00 -1.38 2.79
N PHE A 135 0.80 -1.39 2.21
CA PHE A 135 0.46 -2.32 1.14
C PHE A 135 0.29 -1.59 -0.20
N ARG A 136 0.53 -2.30 -1.29
CA ARG A 136 0.20 -1.81 -2.63
C ARG A 136 -1.26 -2.15 -2.92
N PRO A 137 -2.13 -1.14 -3.15
CA PRO A 137 -3.51 -1.40 -3.52
C PRO A 137 -3.60 -2.21 -4.82
N ALA A 138 -4.53 -3.15 -4.87
CA ALA A 138 -4.82 -3.87 -6.09
C ALA A 138 -5.36 -2.90 -7.16
N SER A 139 -5.01 -3.14 -8.42
CA SER A 139 -5.57 -2.39 -9.54
C SER A 139 -7.05 -2.71 -9.71
N LEU A 140 -7.84 -1.71 -10.12
CA LEU A 140 -9.26 -1.87 -10.46
C LEU A 140 -9.45 -2.89 -11.61
N THR A 141 -8.41 -3.06 -12.44
CA THR A 141 -8.42 -4.01 -13.56
C THR A 141 -8.17 -5.47 -13.15
N SER A 142 -7.80 -5.74 -11.89
CA SER A 142 -7.47 -7.10 -11.42
C SER A 142 -8.68 -7.93 -10.99
N GLY A 143 -9.87 -7.34 -10.92
CA GLY A 143 -11.11 -7.97 -10.48
C GLY A 143 -12.04 -8.40 -11.63
N ALA A 144 -13.20 -8.91 -11.26
CA ALA A 144 -14.23 -9.42 -12.19
C ALA A 144 -15.10 -8.30 -12.84
N GLY A 145 -14.61 -7.07 -12.92
CA GLY A 145 -15.31 -5.94 -13.54
C GLY A 145 -16.25 -5.17 -12.61
N THR A 146 -16.81 -5.82 -11.60
CA THR A 146 -17.79 -5.25 -10.66
C THR A 146 -17.22 -4.87 -9.30
N GLY A 147 -15.97 -5.21 -9.02
CA GLY A 147 -15.27 -4.89 -7.79
C GLY A 147 -14.85 -3.42 -7.73
N THR A 148 -14.60 -2.93 -6.51
CA THR A 148 -14.09 -1.59 -6.23
C THR A 148 -12.71 -1.67 -5.61
N THR A 149 -11.95 -0.59 -5.68
CA THR A 149 -10.66 -0.43 -5.00
C THR A 149 -10.69 0.82 -4.14
N TRP A 150 -9.72 0.97 -3.24
CA TRP A 150 -9.62 2.17 -2.43
C TRP A 150 -9.60 3.46 -3.30
N LEU A 151 -8.84 3.44 -4.40
CA LEU A 151 -8.77 4.57 -5.33
C LEU A 151 -10.13 4.85 -5.99
N SER A 152 -10.85 3.82 -6.40
CA SER A 152 -12.15 4.00 -7.05
C SER A 152 -13.26 4.46 -6.09
N GLU A 153 -13.08 4.28 -4.78
CA GLU A 153 -14.03 4.71 -3.75
C GLU A 153 -13.70 6.09 -3.19
N ASN A 154 -12.42 6.42 -3.03
CA ASN A 154 -11.99 7.63 -2.32
C ASN A 154 -11.32 8.67 -3.23
N ALA A 155 -10.98 8.32 -4.46
CA ALA A 155 -10.28 9.17 -5.42
C ALA A 155 -10.88 9.08 -6.83
N GLU A 156 -12.20 9.02 -6.92
CA GLU A 156 -12.96 8.83 -8.17
C GLU A 156 -12.56 9.82 -9.27
N LEU A 157 -12.55 11.11 -8.96
CA LEU A 157 -12.22 12.15 -9.93
C LEU A 157 -10.74 12.07 -10.35
N THR A 158 -9.85 11.74 -9.42
CA THR A 158 -8.44 11.58 -9.71
C THR A 158 -8.24 10.43 -10.70
N LEU A 159 -8.91 9.31 -10.46
CA LEU A 159 -8.84 8.14 -11.32
C LEU A 159 -9.45 8.41 -12.70
N LEU A 160 -10.60 9.05 -12.76
CA LEU A 160 -11.27 9.40 -14.01
C LEU A 160 -10.41 10.33 -14.87
N TYR A 161 -9.99 11.47 -14.32
CA TYR A 161 -9.20 12.44 -15.09
C TYR A 161 -7.81 11.91 -15.44
N GLY A 162 -7.16 11.15 -14.55
CA GLY A 162 -5.91 10.48 -14.86
C GLY A 162 -6.04 9.51 -16.03
N THR A 163 -7.12 8.73 -16.06
CA THR A 163 -7.38 7.80 -17.17
C THR A 163 -7.74 8.55 -18.48
N LEU A 164 -8.49 9.65 -18.40
CA LEU A 164 -8.80 10.47 -19.58
C LEU A 164 -7.54 11.10 -20.19
N VAL A 165 -6.56 11.53 -19.41
CA VAL A 165 -5.27 12.01 -19.91
C VAL A 165 -4.56 10.94 -20.73
N GLU A 166 -4.50 9.70 -20.22
CA GLU A 166 -3.89 8.59 -20.96
C GLU A 166 -4.70 8.23 -22.22
N ALA A 167 -6.02 8.23 -22.13
CA ALA A 167 -6.90 7.96 -23.26
C ALA A 167 -6.73 8.98 -24.40
N TYR A 168 -6.72 10.28 -24.07
CA TYR A 168 -6.50 11.35 -25.06
C TYR A 168 -5.08 11.34 -25.63
N THR A 169 -4.08 10.95 -24.82
CA THR A 169 -2.70 10.74 -25.30
C THR A 169 -2.65 9.63 -26.35
N PHE A 170 -3.37 8.53 -26.10
CA PHE A 170 -3.46 7.41 -27.05
C PHE A 170 -4.13 7.81 -28.36
N MET A 171 -5.24 8.55 -28.27
CA MET A 171 -5.99 9.04 -29.44
C MET A 171 -5.27 10.16 -30.20
N LYS A 172 -4.17 10.71 -29.69
CA LYS A 172 -3.50 11.92 -30.22
C LYS A 172 -4.50 13.10 -30.27
N GLY A 173 -5.28 13.22 -29.19
CA GLY A 173 -6.35 14.24 -29.08
C GLY A 173 -5.82 15.67 -29.08
N GLU A 174 -6.74 16.63 -29.11
CA GLU A 174 -6.41 18.05 -29.15
C GLU A 174 -5.63 18.49 -27.89
N PRO A 175 -4.54 19.27 -28.06
CA PRO A 175 -3.68 19.67 -26.94
C PRO A 175 -4.42 20.45 -25.83
N ASP A 176 -5.39 21.28 -26.20
CA ASP A 176 -6.17 22.11 -25.27
C ASP A 176 -7.06 21.25 -24.37
N ILE A 177 -7.67 20.20 -24.92
CA ILE A 177 -8.49 19.25 -24.15
C ILE A 177 -7.60 18.42 -23.21
N MET A 178 -6.46 17.96 -23.72
CA MET A 178 -5.48 17.23 -22.90
C MET A 178 -4.98 18.09 -21.73
N ALA A 179 -4.64 19.35 -21.97
CA ALA A 179 -4.20 20.30 -20.94
C ALA A 179 -5.29 20.54 -19.88
N ASN A 180 -6.56 20.61 -20.29
CA ASN A 180 -7.69 20.75 -19.35
C ASN A 180 -7.84 19.52 -18.47
N TYR A 181 -7.77 18.29 -19.02
CA TYR A 181 -7.85 17.07 -18.22
C TYR A 181 -6.64 16.90 -17.31
N ASP A 182 -5.43 17.22 -17.76
CA ASP A 182 -4.24 17.18 -16.90
C ASP A 182 -4.34 18.18 -15.76
N LYS A 183 -4.83 19.41 -16.00
CA LYS A 183 -5.09 20.39 -14.95
C LYS A 183 -6.06 19.86 -13.90
N ARG A 184 -7.19 19.31 -14.31
CA ARG A 184 -8.17 18.70 -13.39
C ARG A 184 -7.61 17.49 -12.64
N PHE A 185 -6.79 16.70 -13.29
CA PHE A 185 -6.07 15.61 -12.64
C PHE A 185 -5.13 16.12 -11.56
N GLN A 186 -4.32 17.15 -11.83
CA GLN A 186 -3.41 17.73 -10.84
C GLN A 186 -4.17 18.35 -9.66
N GLU A 187 -5.27 19.05 -9.91
CA GLU A 187 -6.13 19.57 -8.84
C GLU A 187 -6.70 18.46 -7.96
N ALA A 188 -7.15 17.35 -8.55
CA ALA A 188 -7.67 16.20 -7.81
C ALA A 188 -6.56 15.46 -7.02
N VAL A 189 -5.36 15.30 -7.59
CA VAL A 189 -4.19 14.73 -6.89
C VAL A 189 -3.78 15.61 -5.71
N MET A 190 -3.83 16.93 -5.86
CA MET A 190 -3.52 17.86 -4.78
C MET A 190 -4.48 17.70 -3.60
N GLY A 191 -5.78 17.58 -3.87
CA GLY A 191 -6.79 17.28 -2.84
C GLY A 191 -6.50 15.95 -2.10
N LEU A 192 -6.06 14.94 -2.83
CA LEU A 192 -5.73 13.65 -2.27
C LEU A 192 -4.45 13.70 -1.40
N LYS A 193 -3.46 14.51 -1.77
CA LYS A 193 -2.26 14.77 -0.94
C LYS A 193 -2.63 15.45 0.37
N MET A 194 -3.47 16.47 0.31
CA MET A 194 -3.95 17.18 1.52
C MET A 194 -4.69 16.22 2.48
N LEU A 195 -5.45 15.26 1.95
CA LEU A 195 -6.08 14.22 2.78
C LEU A 195 -5.06 13.33 3.49
N GLY A 196 -3.97 12.97 2.80
CA GLY A 196 -2.87 12.20 3.38
C GLY A 196 -2.17 12.94 4.52
N GLU A 197 -1.82 14.20 4.30
CA GLU A 197 -1.19 15.09 5.29
C GLU A 197 -2.09 15.34 6.51
N ALA A 198 -3.38 15.56 6.29
CA ALA A 198 -4.34 15.74 7.39
C ALA A 198 -4.43 14.49 8.28
N LYS A 199 -4.31 13.30 7.70
CA LYS A 199 -4.32 12.04 8.46
C LYS A 199 -3.04 11.87 9.29
N GLU A 200 -1.88 12.25 8.77
CA GLU A 200 -0.61 12.24 9.51
C GLU A 200 -0.64 13.19 10.71
N THR A 201 -1.02 14.44 10.47
CA THR A 201 -1.12 15.47 11.52
C THR A 201 -2.05 15.02 12.65
N THR A 202 -3.16 14.37 12.32
CA THR A 202 -4.10 13.84 13.32
C THR A 202 -3.48 12.72 14.15
N GLN A 203 -2.59 11.90 13.57
CA GLN A 203 -1.88 10.85 14.31
C GLN A 203 -0.81 11.43 15.24
N GLU A 204 -0.06 12.42 14.80
CA GLU A 204 0.95 13.10 15.62
C GLU A 204 0.34 13.78 16.85
N TYR A 205 -0.79 14.47 16.71
CA TYR A 205 -1.48 15.10 17.83
C TYR A 205 -2.08 14.11 18.84
N ARG A 206 -2.35 12.86 18.42
CA ARG A 206 -2.91 11.82 19.28
C ARG A 206 -1.85 11.01 20.03
N VAL A 207 -0.58 11.12 19.69
CA VAL A 207 0.52 10.55 20.46
C VAL A 207 0.78 11.44 21.68
N GLY A 208 -0.22 11.55 22.57
CA GLY A 208 -0.01 12.09 23.91
C GLY A 208 1.05 11.26 24.63
N LYS A 209 1.94 11.90 25.40
CA LYS A 209 2.88 11.17 26.26
C LYS A 209 2.10 10.14 27.08
N VAL A 210 2.43 8.88 26.91
CA VAL A 210 1.94 7.82 27.79
C VAL A 210 2.51 8.12 29.17
N ILE A 211 1.68 8.71 30.03
CA ILE A 211 1.99 8.86 31.46
C ILE A 211 1.86 7.45 32.01
N ARG A 212 2.98 6.76 32.22
CA ARG A 212 2.99 5.53 33.02
C ARG A 212 2.71 5.95 34.45
N ASP A 213 1.56 5.58 34.98
CA ASP A 213 1.33 5.63 36.41
C ASP A 213 2.43 4.81 37.10
N LYS A 214 3.16 5.48 37.99
CA LYS A 214 4.13 4.79 38.84
C LYS A 214 3.31 3.89 39.77
N GLN A 215 3.39 2.58 39.56
CA GLN A 215 3.07 1.58 40.57
C GLN A 215 4.20 1.52 41.58
#